data_f91477f818ad3e934b1556597ac4dc1d
#
_entry.id   f91477f818ad3e934b1556597ac4dc1d
#
_cell.length_a   1.000
_cell.length_b   1.000
_cell.length_c   1.000
_cell.angle_alpha   90.00
_cell.angle_beta   90.00
_cell.angle_gamma   90.00
#
_symmetry.space_group_name_H-M   'P 1'
#
loop_
_entity.id
_entity.type
_entity.pdbx_description
1 polymer ?
#
loop_
_entity_poly.entity_id
_entity_poly.type
_entity_poly.pdbx_seq_one_letter_code
_entity_poly.pdbx_strand_id
1 'polypeptide(L)'
;TTTGGYVGSDMYKSNLEQAKTTIKSAFSGHVLKHRIYLTNAVANGRASGGAWCDSEVDLMCEQMVYGSGIFSPVSDGSNVPANYRVEKSQLPLFQHEPSRICNRATWWLRDVITASNFALVDNAGSASYGGASPSIGVRPAFCIS
;
A
#
# COMPACT_ATOMS: atom_id res chain seq x y z
N THR A 1 4.64 -14.90 -5.21
CA THR A 1 3.90 -14.51 -6.43
C THR A 1 2.89 -13.41 -6.11
N THR A 2 2.49 -12.63 -7.09
CA THR A 2 1.49 -11.58 -6.95
C THR A 2 0.08 -12.02 -7.37
N THR A 3 -0.15 -13.32 -7.62
CA THR A 3 -1.36 -13.87 -8.25
C THR A 3 -2.66 -13.45 -7.59
N GLY A 4 -2.70 -13.36 -6.28
CA GLY A 4 -3.87 -12.90 -5.50
C GLY A 4 -3.85 -11.39 -5.22
N GLY A 5 -3.02 -10.61 -5.91
CA GLY A 5 -2.83 -9.20 -5.64
C GLY A 5 -2.27 -8.95 -4.23
N TYR A 6 -2.53 -7.77 -3.70
CA TYR A 6 -2.11 -7.42 -2.34
C TYR A 6 -2.81 -8.30 -1.28
N VAL A 7 -4.11 -8.50 -1.41
CA VAL A 7 -4.89 -9.32 -0.46
C VAL A 7 -4.44 -10.78 -0.43
N GLY A 8 -3.96 -11.31 -1.56
CA GLY A 8 -3.41 -12.65 -1.65
C GLY A 8 -1.98 -12.81 -1.14
N SER A 9 -1.29 -11.72 -0.83
CA SER A 9 0.12 -11.73 -0.41
C SER A 9 0.30 -12.16 1.06
N ASP A 10 1.45 -12.73 1.37
CA ASP A 10 1.84 -13.03 2.75
C ASP A 10 1.98 -11.75 3.59
N MET A 11 2.33 -10.64 2.95
CA MET A 11 2.37 -9.33 3.60
C MET A 11 1.02 -8.99 4.21
N TYR A 12 -0.06 -9.08 3.44
CA TYR A 12 -1.41 -8.77 3.92
C TYR A 12 -1.94 -9.80 4.93
N LYS A 13 -1.70 -11.09 4.67
CA LYS A 13 -2.28 -12.20 5.46
C LYS A 13 -1.58 -12.42 6.80
N SER A 14 -0.28 -12.15 6.89
CA SER A 14 0.52 -12.51 8.07
C SER A 14 1.57 -11.47 8.47
N ASN A 15 2.37 -10.96 7.53
CA ASN A 15 3.53 -10.15 7.90
C ASN A 15 3.14 -8.78 8.50
N LEU A 16 2.01 -8.22 8.08
CA LEU A 16 1.51 -6.95 8.60
C LEU A 16 0.86 -7.08 9.99
N GLU A 17 0.55 -8.30 10.45
CA GLU A 17 -0.15 -8.54 11.72
C GLU A 17 0.64 -8.04 12.94
N GLN A 18 1.97 -8.15 12.93
CA GLN A 18 2.80 -7.61 14.00
C GLN A 18 2.69 -6.08 14.06
N ALA A 19 2.77 -5.41 12.91
CA ALA A 19 2.60 -3.97 12.83
C ALA A 19 1.19 -3.54 13.26
N LYS A 20 0.15 -4.25 12.83
CA LYS A 20 -1.23 -4.01 13.27
C LYS A 20 -1.37 -4.11 14.78
N THR A 21 -0.85 -5.16 15.39
CA THR A 21 -0.91 -5.37 16.83
C THR A 21 -0.20 -4.24 17.59
N THR A 22 0.99 -3.86 17.14
CA THR A 22 1.76 -2.79 17.76
C THR A 22 1.04 -1.44 17.67
N ILE A 23 0.50 -1.10 16.50
CA ILE A 23 -0.24 0.13 16.27
C ILE A 23 -1.52 0.18 17.11
N LYS A 24 -2.30 -0.90 17.11
CA LYS A 24 -3.54 -0.99 17.89
C LYS A 24 -3.27 -0.89 19.39
N SER A 25 -2.20 -1.48 19.87
CA SER A 25 -1.78 -1.34 21.27
C SER A 25 -1.37 0.10 21.60
N ALA A 26 -0.57 0.73 20.74
CA ALA A 26 -0.08 2.10 20.95
C ALA A 26 -1.21 3.15 20.93
N PHE A 27 -2.22 2.94 20.09
CA PHE A 27 -3.34 3.88 19.92
C PHE A 27 -4.64 3.46 20.63
N SER A 28 -4.62 2.38 21.40
CA SER A 28 -5.60 2.01 22.43
C SER A 28 -7.08 2.25 22.07
N GLY A 29 -7.55 1.63 20.99
CA GLY A 29 -8.94 1.74 20.54
C GLY A 29 -9.25 2.96 19.65
N HIS A 30 -8.27 3.81 19.36
CA HIS A 30 -8.41 4.96 18.48
C HIS A 30 -8.14 4.64 17.00
N VAL A 31 -7.65 3.43 16.67
CA VAL A 31 -7.51 3.00 15.28
C VAL A 31 -8.88 2.67 14.71
N LEU A 32 -9.25 3.41 13.69
CA LEU A 32 -10.57 3.27 13.06
C LEU A 32 -10.56 2.15 12.03
N LYS A 33 -11.59 1.32 12.08
CA LYS A 33 -11.93 0.43 10.99
C LYS A 33 -12.53 1.26 9.85
N HIS A 34 -11.97 1.12 8.66
CA HIS A 34 -12.43 1.82 7.47
C HIS A 34 -12.60 0.86 6.29
N ARG A 35 -13.40 1.28 5.33
CA ARG A 35 -13.65 0.50 4.13
C ARG A 35 -12.71 0.97 3.02
N ILE A 36 -11.91 0.04 2.48
CA ILE A 36 -10.88 0.30 1.49
C ILE A 36 -11.01 -0.65 0.31
N TYR A 37 -10.69 -0.19 -0.89
CA TYR A 37 -10.68 -1.02 -2.09
C TYR A 37 -9.27 -1.59 -2.32
N LEU A 38 -9.13 -2.91 -2.29
CA LEU A 38 -7.83 -3.59 -2.37
C LEU A 38 -7.78 -4.55 -3.55
N THR A 39 -6.62 -4.61 -4.23
CA THR A 39 -6.36 -5.55 -5.32
C THR A 39 -6.33 -6.99 -4.80
N ASN A 40 -7.15 -7.85 -5.41
CA ASN A 40 -7.29 -9.26 -5.05
C ASN A 40 -7.05 -10.23 -6.22
N ALA A 41 -6.75 -9.71 -7.40
CA ALA A 41 -6.47 -10.53 -8.58
C ALA A 41 -5.45 -9.86 -9.49
N VAL A 42 -4.66 -10.68 -10.17
CA VAL A 42 -3.65 -10.27 -11.15
C VAL A 42 -3.81 -11.10 -12.41
N ALA A 43 -3.89 -10.44 -13.56
CA ALA A 43 -3.90 -11.08 -14.87
C ALA A 43 -2.86 -10.39 -15.77
N ASN A 44 -2.14 -11.18 -16.55
CA ASN A 44 -1.07 -10.69 -17.45
C ASN A 44 -0.05 -9.78 -16.74
N GLY A 45 0.27 -10.10 -15.48
CA GLY A 45 1.23 -9.35 -14.68
C GLY A 45 0.73 -8.00 -14.17
N ARG A 46 -0.58 -7.72 -14.24
CA ARG A 46 -1.19 -6.45 -13.81
C ARG A 46 -2.35 -6.68 -12.86
N ALA A 47 -2.61 -5.73 -11.99
CA ALA A 47 -3.82 -5.72 -11.19
C ALA A 47 -5.06 -5.78 -12.10
N SER A 48 -5.89 -6.80 -11.93
CA SER A 48 -7.04 -7.07 -12.80
C SER A 48 -8.37 -7.11 -12.05
N GLY A 49 -8.35 -7.12 -10.74
CA GLY A 49 -9.54 -7.13 -9.91
C GLY A 49 -9.26 -6.60 -8.52
N GLY A 50 -10.32 -6.19 -7.86
CA GLY A 50 -10.28 -5.73 -6.48
C GLY A 50 -11.64 -5.89 -5.82
N ALA A 51 -11.64 -5.72 -4.52
CA ALA A 51 -12.85 -5.76 -3.70
C ALA A 51 -12.77 -4.75 -2.57
N TRP A 52 -13.93 -4.35 -2.09
CA TRP A 52 -14.06 -3.58 -0.86
C TRP A 52 -13.76 -4.48 0.34
N CYS A 53 -12.80 -4.09 1.13
CA CYS A 53 -12.39 -4.76 2.36
C CYS A 53 -12.57 -3.81 3.55
N ASP A 54 -12.93 -4.35 4.69
CA ASP A 54 -12.86 -3.64 5.95
C ASP A 54 -11.45 -3.81 6.53
N SER A 55 -10.76 -2.72 6.75
CA SER A 55 -9.39 -2.73 7.24
C SER A 55 -9.13 -1.67 8.30
N GLU A 56 -8.08 -1.85 9.07
CA GLU A 56 -7.64 -0.92 10.10
C GLU A 56 -6.25 -0.37 9.79
N VAL A 57 -5.37 -1.21 9.24
CA VAL A 57 -3.98 -0.87 8.94
C VAL A 57 -3.56 -1.56 7.65
N ASP A 58 -3.08 -0.79 6.68
CA ASP A 58 -2.63 -1.29 5.38
C ASP A 58 -1.33 -0.64 4.92
N LEU A 59 -0.71 -1.21 3.88
CA LEU A 59 0.35 -0.52 3.16
C LEU A 59 -0.24 0.62 2.31
N MET A 60 0.56 1.65 2.09
CA MET A 60 0.23 2.72 1.15
C MET A 60 0.39 2.24 -0.29
N CYS A 61 -0.27 2.94 -1.23
CA CYS A 61 -0.06 2.78 -2.67
C CYS A 61 0.78 3.94 -3.23
N GLU A 62 1.27 3.79 -4.47
CA GLU A 62 2.04 4.84 -5.16
C GLU A 62 1.29 6.17 -5.21
N GLN A 63 -0.03 6.12 -5.46
CA GLN A 63 -0.87 7.31 -5.50
C GLN A 63 -0.85 8.08 -4.16
N MET A 64 -0.90 7.38 -3.03
CA MET A 64 -0.86 8.00 -1.70
C MET A 64 0.50 8.63 -1.40
N VAL A 65 1.59 8.07 -1.95
CA VAL A 65 2.95 8.54 -1.69
C VAL A 65 3.38 9.63 -2.66
N TYR A 66 3.10 9.46 -3.96
CA TYR A 66 3.64 10.32 -5.03
C TYR A 66 2.59 11.16 -5.75
N GLY A 67 1.30 10.93 -5.48
CA GLY A 67 0.20 11.60 -6.18
C GLY A 67 -0.14 11.00 -7.55
N SER A 68 0.57 9.96 -7.97
CA SER A 68 0.31 9.22 -9.21
C SER A 68 0.86 7.79 -9.13
N GLY A 69 0.33 6.88 -9.96
CA GLY A 69 1.00 5.61 -10.25
C GLY A 69 2.23 5.89 -11.11
N ILE A 70 3.37 5.34 -10.73
CA ILE A 70 4.66 5.54 -11.43
C ILE A 70 5.03 4.27 -12.20
N PHE A 71 5.12 3.15 -11.52
CA PHE A 71 5.44 1.85 -12.10
C PHE A 71 4.21 0.97 -12.27
N SER A 72 3.25 1.06 -11.37
CA SER A 72 2.00 0.32 -11.52
C SER A 72 1.17 0.94 -12.65
N PRO A 73 0.91 0.19 -13.74
CA PRO A 73 0.06 0.68 -14.83
C PRO A 73 -1.39 0.89 -14.39
N VAL A 74 -1.78 0.21 -13.31
CA VAL A 74 -3.08 0.32 -12.67
C VAL A 74 -2.82 0.22 -11.17
N SER A 75 -2.63 1.35 -10.51
CA SER A 75 -2.52 1.38 -9.05
C SER A 75 -3.86 1.06 -8.40
N ASP A 76 -3.86 0.62 -7.16
CA ASP A 76 -5.10 0.42 -6.39
C ASP A 76 -5.97 1.68 -6.39
N GLY A 77 -5.35 2.86 -6.28
CA GLY A 77 -6.06 4.13 -6.33
C GLY A 77 -6.74 4.44 -7.66
N SER A 78 -6.18 4.00 -8.79
CA SER A 78 -6.77 4.25 -10.11
C SER A 78 -7.98 3.37 -10.39
N ASN A 79 -8.09 2.21 -9.75
CA ASN A 79 -9.22 1.29 -9.86
C ASN A 79 -10.36 1.59 -8.89
N VAL A 80 -10.17 2.51 -7.99
CA VAL A 80 -11.17 2.88 -6.99
C VAL A 80 -12.31 3.65 -7.65
N PRO A 81 -13.57 3.38 -7.30
CA PRO A 81 -14.72 4.12 -7.82
C PRO A 81 -14.56 5.64 -7.71
N ALA A 82 -15.13 6.38 -8.68
CA ALA A 82 -14.89 7.82 -8.84
C ALA A 82 -15.24 8.67 -7.61
N ASN A 83 -16.15 8.21 -6.77
CA ASN A 83 -16.56 8.89 -5.53
C ASN A 83 -15.68 8.58 -4.31
N TYR A 84 -14.78 7.62 -4.41
CA TYR A 84 -13.86 7.26 -3.33
C TYR A 84 -12.56 8.03 -3.50
N ARG A 85 -12.24 8.91 -2.57
CA ARG A 85 -11.17 9.91 -2.75
C ARG A 85 -9.87 9.63 -1.98
N VAL A 86 -9.92 8.81 -0.94
CA VAL A 86 -8.80 8.65 0.01
C VAL A 86 -7.53 8.14 -0.68
N GLU A 87 -7.68 7.27 -1.68
CA GLU A 87 -6.54 6.67 -2.39
C GLU A 87 -6.26 7.28 -3.75
N LYS A 88 -6.96 8.35 -4.12
CA LYS A 88 -6.82 9.03 -5.40
C LYS A 88 -5.96 10.29 -5.35
N SER A 89 -5.39 10.59 -4.20
CA SER A 89 -4.54 11.75 -4.00
C SER A 89 -3.35 11.42 -3.13
N GLN A 90 -2.30 12.18 -3.32
CA GLN A 90 -1.15 12.15 -2.43
C GLN A 90 -1.58 12.51 -1.00
N LEU A 91 -1.05 11.81 -0.03
CA LEU A 91 -1.29 12.14 1.38
C LEU A 91 -0.76 13.55 1.69
N PRO A 92 -1.49 14.37 2.46
CA PRO A 92 -1.06 15.73 2.80
C PRO A 92 0.34 15.81 3.39
N LEU A 93 0.75 14.80 4.18
CA LEU A 93 2.11 14.71 4.72
C LEU A 93 3.16 14.78 3.61
N PHE A 94 2.99 14.02 2.54
CA PHE A 94 3.97 13.96 1.45
C PHE A 94 3.83 15.11 0.46
N GLN A 95 2.64 15.72 0.39
CA GLN A 95 2.42 16.94 -0.38
C GLN A 95 3.18 18.13 0.21
N HIS A 96 3.10 18.30 1.53
CA HIS A 96 3.69 19.44 2.24
C HIS A 96 5.15 19.21 2.61
N GLU A 97 5.53 17.96 2.88
CA GLU A 97 6.89 17.59 3.27
C GLU A 97 7.38 16.39 2.44
N PRO A 98 7.75 16.57 1.14
CA PRO A 98 8.21 15.46 0.29
C PRO A 98 9.43 14.72 0.84
N SER A 99 10.27 15.38 1.62
CA SER A 99 11.43 14.77 2.30
C SER A 99 11.04 13.62 3.24
N ARG A 100 9.80 13.59 3.70
CA ARG A 100 9.27 12.50 4.54
C ARG A 100 9.03 11.20 3.78
N ILE A 101 9.07 11.20 2.45
CA ILE A 101 9.02 9.97 1.66
C ILE A 101 10.27 9.13 1.92
N CYS A 102 11.44 9.77 1.96
CA CYS A 102 12.70 9.14 2.33
C CYS A 102 12.74 8.84 3.83
N ASN A 103 13.04 7.59 4.20
CA ASN A 103 13.30 7.21 5.59
C ASN A 103 14.64 6.45 5.76
N ARG A 104 15.50 6.51 4.71
CA ARG A 104 16.80 5.83 4.64
C ARG A 104 16.72 4.30 4.64
N ALA A 105 15.54 3.74 4.44
CA ALA A 105 15.31 2.31 4.30
C ALA A 105 14.29 2.07 3.18
N THR A 106 14.43 0.97 2.48
CA THR A 106 13.46 0.53 1.47
C THR A 106 12.22 -0.01 2.16
N TRP A 107 11.03 0.32 1.63
CA TRP A 107 9.77 -0.13 2.21
C TRP A 107 8.71 -0.42 1.14
N TRP A 108 7.87 -1.42 1.41
CA TRP A 108 6.87 -1.91 0.47
C TRP A 108 5.69 -0.96 0.30
N LEU A 109 5.20 -0.90 -0.94
CA LEU A 109 3.86 -0.42 -1.31
C LEU A 109 2.99 -1.63 -1.70
N ARG A 110 1.69 -1.42 -1.78
CA ARG A 110 0.73 -2.50 -2.10
C ARG A 110 0.45 -2.68 -3.59
N ASP A 111 0.96 -1.78 -4.44
CA ASP A 111 0.70 -1.84 -5.89
C ASP A 111 1.42 -3.01 -6.54
N VAL A 112 0.68 -3.74 -7.38
CA VAL A 112 1.22 -4.81 -8.21
C VAL A 112 1.82 -4.22 -9.48
N ILE A 113 3.06 -4.55 -9.76
CA ILE A 113 3.79 -4.09 -10.96
C ILE A 113 3.80 -5.18 -12.05
N THR A 114 4.14 -6.41 -11.66
CA THR A 114 4.18 -7.57 -12.55
C THR A 114 3.69 -8.83 -11.82
N ALA A 115 3.70 -9.96 -12.50
CA ALA A 115 3.35 -11.26 -11.91
C ALA A 115 4.21 -11.67 -10.71
N SER A 116 5.33 -11.00 -10.46
CA SER A 116 6.25 -11.32 -9.36
C SER A 116 6.71 -10.10 -8.54
N ASN A 117 6.38 -8.87 -8.96
CA ASN A 117 6.90 -7.66 -8.35
C ASN A 117 5.80 -6.78 -7.76
N PHE A 118 6.08 -6.19 -6.61
CA PHE A 118 5.33 -5.09 -6.03
C PHE A 118 6.12 -3.78 -6.10
N ALA A 119 5.42 -2.66 -6.07
CA ALA A 119 6.03 -1.35 -5.90
C ALA A 119 6.68 -1.22 -4.52
N LEU A 120 7.69 -0.40 -4.44
CA LEU A 120 8.35 -0.02 -3.21
C LEU A 120 8.89 1.41 -3.30
N VAL A 121 9.23 1.97 -2.17
CA VAL A 121 10.02 3.19 -2.06
C VAL A 121 11.43 2.77 -1.69
N ASP A 122 12.43 3.26 -2.41
CA ASP A 122 13.82 2.96 -2.11
C ASP A 122 14.35 3.76 -0.90
N ASN A 123 15.59 3.52 -0.52
CA ASN A 123 16.22 4.16 0.63
C ASN A 123 16.46 5.68 0.45
N ALA A 124 16.38 6.19 -0.77
CA ALA A 124 16.48 7.60 -1.10
C ALA A 124 15.10 8.29 -1.21
N GLY A 125 14.00 7.53 -1.14
CA GLY A 125 12.64 8.04 -1.29
C GLY A 125 12.11 8.01 -2.73
N SER A 126 12.86 7.41 -3.67
CA SER A 126 12.41 7.28 -5.05
C SER A 126 11.47 6.09 -5.22
N ALA A 127 10.55 6.20 -6.18
CA ALA A 127 9.72 5.08 -6.59
C ALA A 127 10.58 3.98 -7.22
N SER A 128 10.30 2.74 -6.88
CA SER A 128 10.98 1.57 -7.40
C SER A 128 10.06 0.34 -7.32
N TYR A 129 10.56 -0.82 -7.67
CA TYR A 129 9.84 -2.09 -7.54
C TYR A 129 10.80 -3.26 -7.28
N GLY A 130 10.28 -4.32 -6.73
CA GLY A 130 11.07 -5.50 -6.42
C GLY A 130 10.26 -6.78 -6.38
N GLY A 131 10.95 -7.91 -6.48
CA GLY A 131 10.34 -9.24 -6.34
C GLY A 131 9.68 -9.38 -4.96
N ALA A 132 8.59 -10.11 -4.90
CA ALA A 132 7.77 -10.25 -3.68
C ALA A 132 8.41 -11.07 -2.55
N SER A 133 9.65 -11.57 -2.74
CA SER A 133 10.32 -12.45 -1.76
C SER A 133 11.20 -11.76 -0.72
N PRO A 134 11.87 -10.63 -1.00
CA PRO A 134 12.76 -10.00 -0.02
C PRO A 134 12.03 -9.48 1.20
N SER A 135 12.65 -9.63 2.37
CA SER A 135 12.22 -9.00 3.60
C SER A 135 12.76 -7.57 3.67
N ILE A 136 11.90 -6.59 3.41
CA ILE A 136 12.20 -5.17 3.56
C ILE A 136 11.18 -4.50 4.47
N GLY A 137 11.39 -3.22 4.78
CA GLY A 137 10.55 -2.49 5.71
C GLY A 137 9.09 -2.35 5.30
N VAL A 138 8.25 -2.03 6.27
CA VAL A 138 6.87 -1.63 6.07
C VAL A 138 6.64 -0.23 6.66
N ARG A 139 5.80 0.54 5.99
CA ARG A 139 5.34 1.85 6.45
C ARG A 139 3.82 1.89 6.30
N PRO A 140 3.10 1.36 7.28
CA PRO A 140 1.65 1.25 7.20
C PRO A 140 0.96 2.59 7.37
N ALA A 141 -0.24 2.70 6.79
CA ALA A 141 -1.18 3.80 7.00
C ALA A 141 -2.42 3.29 7.74
N PHE A 142 -3.00 4.14 8.57
CA PHE A 142 -4.20 3.87 9.34
C PHE A 142 -4.92 5.18 9.70
N CYS A 143 -6.21 5.08 10.00
CA CYS A 143 -7.03 6.20 10.45
C CYS A 143 -7.18 6.17 11.97
N ILE A 144 -7.22 7.34 12.59
CA ILE A 144 -7.47 7.50 14.03
C ILE A 144 -8.66 8.43 14.27
N SER A 145 -9.36 8.20 15.38
CA SER A 145 -10.43 9.09 15.87
C SER A 145 -9.91 10.03 16.94
#